data_091e567c3da03e247c59a5d254908718
#
_entry.id   091e567c3da03e247c59a5d254908718
#
_cell.length_a   1.000
_cell.length_b   1.000
_cell.length_c   1.000
_cell.angle_alpha   90.00
_cell.angle_beta   90.00
_cell.angle_gamma   90.00
#
_symmetry.space_group_name_H-M   'P 1'
#
loop_
_entity.id
_entity.type
_entity.pdbx_description
1 polymer ?
#
loop_
_entity_poly.entity_id
_entity_poly.type
_entity_poly.pdbx_seq_one_letter_code
_entity_poly.pdbx_strand_id
1 'polypeptide(L)'
;MEILTDIALRAHWFRSHEKAYHVSKDTMLTPAARDFIREHGITLIYEDSALEGQPEVEVSSVPESVKAVNQLPDAAESVGEPYKAMPMAAVPQGADHKPQYVNGETGEVLSVKPENMTHLHGNVLVPKTHPQIAFRGMLDSLEAKIMSLQVVASENGLHRLTDALDEVLAYVRRILSAEVLDKELGEIHLLGLDSAGLRYESHHIKEIYGIPHPMPEYRMGRICIGLNELRTFVRETELAAARAFQSGDTCTRPDIVEAMNRQIGRAHV
;
A
#
# COMPACT_ATOMS: atom_id res chain seq x y z
N MET A 1 -35.07 -0.14 19.73
CA MET A 1 -35.09 0.06 18.27
C MET A 1 -33.68 0.40 17.87
N GLU A 2 -32.99 -0.54 17.26
CA GLU A 2 -31.58 -0.41 16.86
C GLU A 2 -31.53 0.06 15.40
N ILE A 3 -30.57 0.92 15.06
CA ILE A 3 -30.41 1.40 13.69
C ILE A 3 -29.11 0.82 13.14
N LEU A 4 -29.23 -0.04 12.11
CA LEU A 4 -28.06 -0.58 11.43
C LEU A 4 -27.64 0.37 10.29
N THR A 5 -26.42 0.87 10.43
CA THR A 5 -25.81 1.74 9.44
C THR A 5 -24.88 0.95 8.52
N ASP A 6 -24.55 1.51 7.35
CA ASP A 6 -23.53 0.95 6.46
C ASP A 6 -22.15 0.87 7.13
N ILE A 7 -21.86 1.78 8.05
CA ILE A 7 -20.59 1.78 8.83
C ILE A 7 -20.46 0.49 9.67
N ALA A 8 -21.54 0.09 10.35
CA ALA A 8 -21.55 -1.13 11.15
C ALA A 8 -21.39 -2.39 10.28
N LEU A 9 -22.06 -2.41 9.12
CA LEU A 9 -21.95 -3.50 8.13
C LEU A 9 -20.56 -3.57 7.51
N ARG A 10 -19.97 -2.43 7.14
CA ARG A 10 -18.59 -2.36 6.65
C ARG A 10 -17.60 -2.86 7.70
N ALA A 11 -17.73 -2.41 8.94
CA ALA A 11 -16.87 -2.85 10.04
C ALA A 11 -16.95 -4.37 10.28
N HIS A 12 -18.12 -4.98 10.10
CA HIS A 12 -18.29 -6.42 10.18
C HIS A 12 -17.71 -7.12 8.94
N TRP A 13 -18.05 -6.66 7.75
CA TRP A 13 -17.56 -7.21 6.48
C TRP A 13 -16.05 -7.21 6.40
N PHE A 14 -15.41 -6.10 6.77
CA PHE A 14 -13.94 -6.02 6.79
C PHE A 14 -13.29 -6.85 7.90
N ARG A 15 -14.04 -7.25 8.91
CA ARG A 15 -13.54 -8.05 10.04
C ARG A 15 -13.61 -9.55 9.76
N SER A 16 -14.67 -10.03 9.14
CA SER A 16 -14.97 -11.46 9.01
C SER A 16 -15.06 -11.95 7.57
N HIS A 17 -15.29 -11.06 6.59
CA HIS A 17 -15.70 -11.38 5.21
C HIS A 17 -16.91 -12.32 5.13
N GLU A 18 -17.67 -12.44 6.23
CA GLU A 18 -18.84 -13.28 6.29
C GLU A 18 -20.01 -12.60 5.59
N LYS A 19 -20.67 -13.37 4.71
CA LYS A 19 -21.87 -12.91 4.02
C LYS A 19 -23.15 -12.98 4.88
N ALA A 20 -23.02 -13.36 6.13
CA ALA A 20 -24.12 -13.42 7.10
C ALA A 20 -23.93 -12.36 8.18
N TYR A 21 -24.97 -11.58 8.46
CA TYR A 21 -24.97 -10.59 9.52
C TYR A 21 -26.20 -10.75 10.40
N HIS A 22 -26.00 -10.94 11.71
CA HIS A 22 -27.05 -11.17 12.68
C HIS A 22 -27.63 -9.85 13.18
N VAL A 23 -28.95 -9.70 13.12
CA VAL A 23 -29.67 -8.48 13.54
C VAL A 23 -30.90 -8.83 14.33
N SER A 24 -31.29 -7.96 15.25
CA SER A 24 -32.60 -8.04 15.93
C SER A 24 -33.74 -7.73 14.94
N LYS A 25 -34.91 -8.34 15.15
CA LYS A 25 -36.10 -8.09 14.33
C LYS A 25 -36.55 -6.64 14.30
N ASP A 26 -36.24 -5.86 15.34
CA ASP A 26 -36.60 -4.44 15.45
C ASP A 26 -35.52 -3.49 14.88
N THR A 27 -34.56 -4.03 14.14
CA THR A 27 -33.45 -3.23 13.58
C THR A 27 -33.89 -2.50 12.32
N MET A 28 -33.79 -1.19 12.32
CA MET A 28 -34.01 -0.35 11.13
C MET A 28 -32.72 -0.20 10.31
N LEU A 29 -32.85 -0.40 9.00
CA LEU A 29 -31.74 -0.24 8.07
C LEU A 29 -31.74 1.18 7.48
N THR A 30 -30.58 1.83 7.51
CA THR A 30 -30.39 3.07 6.74
C THR A 30 -30.40 2.79 5.23
N PRO A 31 -30.73 3.78 4.36
CA PRO A 31 -30.65 3.60 2.91
C PRO A 31 -29.26 3.11 2.45
N ALA A 32 -28.18 3.70 2.98
CA ALA A 32 -26.81 3.31 2.69
C ALA A 32 -26.50 1.86 3.12
N ALA A 33 -27.04 1.40 4.27
CA ALA A 33 -26.91 0.03 4.71
C ALA A 33 -27.56 -0.97 3.75
N ARG A 34 -28.74 -0.64 3.21
CA ARG A 34 -29.42 -1.48 2.21
C ARG A 34 -28.64 -1.60 0.91
N ASP A 35 -28.06 -0.49 0.45
CA ASP A 35 -27.24 -0.48 -0.76
C ASP A 35 -26.00 -1.32 -0.57
N PHE A 36 -25.32 -1.21 0.57
CA PHE A 36 -24.15 -2.00 0.91
C PHE A 36 -24.43 -3.51 1.00
N ILE A 37 -25.57 -3.88 1.62
CA ILE A 37 -26.04 -5.29 1.70
C ILE A 37 -26.22 -5.87 0.30
N ARG A 38 -26.88 -5.11 -0.60
CA ARG A 38 -27.15 -5.53 -1.96
C ARG A 38 -25.86 -5.65 -2.80
N GLU A 39 -24.97 -4.69 -2.67
CA GLU A 39 -23.71 -4.64 -3.42
C GLU A 39 -22.76 -5.80 -3.06
N HIS A 40 -22.70 -6.15 -1.76
CA HIS A 40 -21.77 -7.18 -1.25
C HIS A 40 -22.43 -8.55 -1.07
N GLY A 41 -23.73 -8.69 -1.37
CA GLY A 41 -24.47 -9.93 -1.24
C GLY A 41 -24.56 -10.43 0.20
N ILE A 42 -24.70 -9.50 1.17
CA ILE A 42 -24.82 -9.82 2.58
C ILE A 42 -26.24 -10.31 2.88
N THR A 43 -26.36 -11.41 3.62
CA THR A 43 -27.65 -11.95 4.09
C THR A 43 -27.86 -11.54 5.54
N LEU A 44 -28.98 -10.88 5.85
CA LEU A 44 -29.36 -10.59 7.22
C LEU A 44 -30.07 -11.79 7.85
N ILE A 45 -29.60 -12.21 9.01
CA ILE A 45 -30.21 -13.25 9.84
C ILE A 45 -30.87 -12.54 11.03
N TYR A 46 -32.20 -12.64 11.08
CA TYR A 46 -32.98 -12.02 12.15
C TYR A 46 -33.10 -12.95 13.34
N GLU A 47 -32.62 -12.53 14.50
CA GLU A 47 -32.70 -13.28 15.76
C GLU A 47 -33.89 -12.79 16.58
N ASP A 48 -34.68 -13.73 17.14
CA ASP A 48 -35.67 -13.41 18.12
C ASP A 48 -34.99 -13.12 19.46
N SER A 49 -35.17 -11.92 19.99
CA SER A 49 -34.78 -11.64 21.38
C SER A 49 -35.76 -12.31 22.33
N ALA A 50 -35.51 -13.58 22.67
CA ALA A 50 -36.17 -14.24 23.75
C ALA A 50 -35.22 -15.18 24.47
N LEU A 51 -34.92 -14.82 25.71
CA LEU A 51 -34.68 -15.63 26.90
C LEU A 51 -33.27 -16.23 27.11
N GLU A 52 -32.62 -15.65 28.12
CA GLU A 52 -32.04 -16.34 29.30
C GLU A 52 -31.88 -17.86 29.22
N GLY A 53 -30.64 -18.31 29.33
CA GLY A 53 -30.34 -19.70 29.59
C GLY A 53 -28.93 -20.04 29.16
N GLN A 54 -27.95 -19.78 30.03
CA GLN A 54 -26.65 -20.42 29.90
C GLN A 54 -26.82 -21.93 29.93
N PRO A 55 -26.17 -22.69 29.05
CA PRO A 55 -25.62 -23.97 29.43
C PRO A 55 -24.10 -23.81 29.63
N GLU A 56 -23.66 -24.15 30.84
CA GLU A 56 -22.29 -24.57 31.11
C GLU A 56 -21.88 -25.60 30.06
N VAL A 57 -20.92 -25.31 29.23
CA VAL A 57 -20.27 -26.29 28.38
C VAL A 57 -19.05 -26.78 29.13
N GLU A 58 -19.15 -28.04 29.60
CA GLU A 58 -18.03 -28.84 30.10
C GLU A 58 -16.83 -28.72 29.17
N VAL A 59 -15.67 -28.41 29.78
CA VAL A 59 -14.37 -28.45 29.14
C VAL A 59 -14.02 -29.92 28.86
N SER A 60 -14.42 -30.42 27.71
CA SER A 60 -13.99 -31.71 27.17
C SER A 60 -12.73 -31.47 26.34
N SER A 61 -11.61 -32.00 26.87
CA SER A 61 -10.36 -32.41 26.24
C SER A 61 -9.98 -31.80 24.87
N VAL A 62 -9.00 -30.92 24.90
CA VAL A 62 -8.23 -30.44 23.74
C VAL A 62 -7.58 -31.64 23.04
N PRO A 63 -7.77 -31.83 21.71
CA PRO A 63 -7.07 -32.86 20.96
C PRO A 63 -5.56 -32.61 20.96
N GLU A 64 -4.79 -33.68 21.11
CA GLU A 64 -3.33 -33.70 21.22
C GLU A 64 -2.57 -33.21 19.98
N SER A 65 -3.27 -32.83 18.91
CA SER A 65 -2.70 -32.31 17.65
C SER A 65 -2.28 -30.83 17.69
N VAL A 66 -2.56 -30.09 18.77
CA VAL A 66 -2.23 -28.67 18.90
C VAL A 66 -0.88 -28.42 19.60
N LYS A 67 -0.23 -29.49 20.09
CA LYS A 67 1.07 -29.36 20.78
C LYS A 67 2.31 -29.31 19.86
N ALA A 68 2.13 -29.41 18.55
CA ALA A 68 3.25 -29.47 17.60
C ALA A 68 3.59 -28.15 16.88
N VAL A 69 2.91 -27.04 17.19
CA VAL A 69 3.08 -25.76 16.45
C VAL A 69 3.90 -24.72 17.21
N ASN A 70 4.43 -25.03 18.40
CA ASN A 70 5.19 -24.08 19.20
C ASN A 70 6.71 -24.38 19.24
N GLN A 71 7.26 -25.00 18.21
CA GLN A 71 8.70 -24.96 17.97
C GLN A 71 8.94 -24.05 16.76
N LEU A 72 9.21 -22.78 17.03
CA LEU A 72 9.88 -21.90 16.07
C LEU A 72 11.17 -22.62 15.65
N PRO A 73 11.41 -22.85 14.34
CA PRO A 73 12.73 -23.32 13.90
C PRO A 73 13.76 -22.28 14.32
N ASP A 74 14.86 -22.75 14.87
CA ASP A 74 16.02 -21.93 15.20
C ASP A 74 16.33 -21.02 14.00
N ALA A 75 16.40 -19.71 14.25
CA ALA A 75 16.63 -18.68 13.24
C ALA A 75 17.98 -18.81 12.49
N ALA A 76 18.70 -19.90 12.70
CA ALA A 76 20.00 -20.18 12.08
C ALA A 76 19.94 -21.04 10.79
N GLU A 77 18.78 -21.63 10.43
CA GLU A 77 18.71 -22.55 9.28
C GLU A 77 17.90 -22.08 8.07
N SER A 78 17.38 -20.85 8.07
CA SER A 78 16.70 -20.28 6.90
C SER A 78 17.48 -19.14 6.22
N VAL A 79 18.81 -19.18 6.26
CA VAL A 79 19.59 -18.45 5.26
C VAL A 79 19.39 -19.23 3.96
N GLY A 80 18.40 -18.83 3.17
CA GLY A 80 18.21 -19.35 1.82
C GLY A 80 19.55 -19.32 1.09
N GLU A 81 19.80 -20.32 0.24
CA GLU A 81 21.04 -20.38 -0.54
C GLU A 81 21.40 -18.98 -1.05
N PRO A 82 22.66 -18.53 -0.90
CA PRO A 82 23.06 -17.22 -1.37
C PRO A 82 22.66 -17.09 -2.83
N TYR A 83 21.95 -16.01 -3.15
CA TYR A 83 21.49 -15.67 -4.49
C TYR A 83 22.62 -15.96 -5.47
N LYS A 84 22.55 -17.08 -6.19
CA LYS A 84 23.44 -17.35 -7.32
C LYS A 84 23.08 -16.32 -8.37
N ALA A 85 23.90 -15.28 -8.49
CA ALA A 85 23.81 -14.37 -9.62
C ALA A 85 23.71 -15.22 -10.87
N MET A 86 22.57 -15.13 -11.57
CA MET A 86 22.44 -15.77 -12.87
C MET A 86 23.62 -15.28 -13.70
N PRO A 87 24.39 -16.17 -14.35
CA PRO A 87 25.46 -15.73 -15.23
C PRO A 87 24.82 -14.78 -16.23
N MET A 88 25.27 -13.53 -16.28
CA MET A 88 24.89 -12.59 -17.34
C MET A 88 25.08 -13.37 -18.64
N ALA A 89 24.00 -13.50 -19.40
CA ALA A 89 24.07 -14.12 -20.72
C ALA A 89 25.26 -13.47 -21.45
N ALA A 90 26.21 -14.31 -21.86
CA ALA A 90 27.38 -13.83 -22.57
C ALA A 90 26.89 -12.98 -23.74
N VAL A 91 27.20 -11.67 -23.70
CA VAL A 91 26.92 -10.78 -24.83
C VAL A 91 27.61 -11.42 -26.03
N PRO A 92 26.88 -11.69 -27.15
CA PRO A 92 27.50 -12.28 -28.30
C PRO A 92 28.72 -11.42 -28.72
N GLN A 93 29.91 -11.95 -28.62
CA GLN A 93 31.11 -11.29 -29.13
C GLN A 93 31.06 -11.34 -30.65
N GLY A 94 30.51 -10.31 -31.27
CA GLY A 94 30.39 -10.28 -32.72
C GLY A 94 29.61 -9.09 -33.25
N ALA A 95 30.06 -7.89 -32.93
CA ALA A 95 30.00 -6.68 -33.72
C ALA A 95 30.66 -5.55 -32.93
N ASP A 96 31.54 -4.77 -33.51
CA ASP A 96 32.17 -3.57 -32.98
C ASP A 96 31.15 -2.42 -32.71
N HIS A 97 30.01 -2.73 -32.12
CA HIS A 97 29.07 -1.72 -31.63
C HIS A 97 29.46 -1.32 -30.21
N LYS A 98 30.37 -0.36 -30.12
CA LYS A 98 30.56 0.38 -28.87
C LYS A 98 29.18 0.97 -28.49
N PRO A 99 28.71 0.75 -27.26
CA PRO A 99 27.44 1.34 -26.83
C PRO A 99 27.54 2.87 -27.04
N GLN A 100 26.59 3.41 -27.79
CA GLN A 100 26.45 4.86 -27.95
C GLN A 100 25.39 5.33 -26.98
N TYR A 101 25.78 6.24 -26.11
CA TYR A 101 24.86 6.91 -25.19
C TYR A 101 24.54 8.29 -25.72
N VAL A 102 23.39 8.83 -25.36
CA VAL A 102 22.99 10.19 -25.67
C VAL A 102 22.81 10.97 -24.37
N ASN A 103 23.47 12.09 -24.23
CA ASN A 103 23.24 13.01 -23.13
C ASN A 103 21.85 13.64 -23.31
N GLY A 104 20.93 13.38 -22.33
CA GLY A 104 19.54 13.84 -22.40
C GLY A 104 19.36 15.34 -22.31
N GLU A 105 20.36 16.07 -21.78
CA GLU A 105 20.31 17.54 -21.67
C GLU A 105 20.89 18.23 -22.91
N THR A 106 22.00 17.70 -23.45
CA THR A 106 22.73 18.35 -24.54
C THR A 106 22.54 17.72 -25.92
N GLY A 107 22.04 16.45 -25.96
CA GLY A 107 21.96 15.66 -27.18
C GLY A 107 23.31 15.10 -27.67
N GLU A 108 24.41 15.31 -26.93
CA GLU A 108 25.75 14.83 -27.28
C GLU A 108 25.82 13.30 -27.27
N VAL A 109 26.48 12.72 -28.27
CA VAL A 109 26.72 11.27 -28.32
C VAL A 109 28.00 10.93 -27.57
N LEU A 110 27.87 10.06 -26.58
CA LEU A 110 28.97 9.62 -25.72
C LEU A 110 29.31 8.15 -26.00
N SER A 111 30.60 7.83 -26.12
CA SER A 111 31.10 6.48 -26.30
C SER A 111 31.33 5.71 -25.00
N VAL A 112 31.36 6.44 -23.89
CA VAL A 112 31.58 5.91 -22.53
C VAL A 112 30.61 6.62 -21.60
N LYS A 113 29.99 5.85 -20.66
CA LYS A 113 29.12 6.42 -19.64
C LYS A 113 29.97 7.08 -18.54
N PRO A 114 29.82 8.41 -18.31
CA PRO A 114 30.47 9.08 -17.20
C PRO A 114 29.95 8.62 -15.84
N GLU A 115 30.80 8.58 -14.81
CA GLU A 115 30.42 8.16 -13.46
C GLU A 115 29.34 9.02 -12.78
N ASN A 116 29.28 10.30 -13.11
CA ASN A 116 28.27 11.23 -12.60
C ASN A 116 26.92 11.16 -13.33
N MET A 117 26.81 10.31 -14.35
CA MET A 117 25.60 10.12 -15.14
C MET A 117 24.97 8.76 -14.92
N THR A 118 23.67 8.65 -15.19
CA THR A 118 22.89 7.43 -15.11
C THR A 118 21.87 7.36 -16.22
N HIS A 119 21.36 6.16 -16.49
CA HIS A 119 20.31 5.96 -17.50
C HIS A 119 18.98 6.57 -17.04
N LEU A 120 18.40 7.38 -17.89
CA LEU A 120 17.01 7.83 -17.74
C LEU A 120 16.07 6.85 -18.43
N HIS A 121 16.20 6.70 -19.76
CA HIS A 121 15.45 5.73 -20.57
C HIS A 121 16.37 5.19 -21.67
N GLY A 122 16.38 3.88 -21.87
CA GLY A 122 17.19 3.25 -22.92
C GLY A 122 18.66 3.66 -22.85
N ASN A 123 19.19 4.29 -23.91
CA ASN A 123 20.56 4.79 -23.99
C ASN A 123 20.72 6.26 -23.60
N VAL A 124 19.66 6.91 -23.17
CA VAL A 124 19.71 8.32 -22.71
C VAL A 124 20.29 8.40 -21.32
N LEU A 125 21.32 9.19 -21.16
CA LEU A 125 21.99 9.46 -19.87
C LEU A 125 21.66 10.88 -19.39
N VAL A 126 21.46 10.96 -18.08
CA VAL A 126 21.28 12.26 -17.38
C VAL A 126 22.18 12.30 -16.15
N PRO A 127 22.49 13.47 -15.59
CA PRO A 127 23.19 13.58 -14.32
C PRO A 127 22.47 12.81 -13.21
N LYS A 128 23.19 12.21 -12.27
CA LYS A 128 22.61 11.53 -11.10
C LYS A 128 21.78 12.48 -10.23
N THR A 129 21.93 13.79 -10.38
CA THR A 129 21.15 14.85 -9.73
C THR A 129 19.88 15.24 -10.49
N HIS A 130 19.60 14.61 -11.62
CA HIS A 130 18.41 14.89 -12.42
C HIS A 130 17.13 14.67 -11.60
N PRO A 131 16.10 15.54 -11.68
CA PRO A 131 14.90 15.45 -10.83
C PRO A 131 14.18 14.10 -10.89
N GLN A 132 14.09 13.47 -12.07
CA GLN A 132 13.48 12.13 -12.19
C GLN A 132 14.31 11.03 -11.49
N ILE A 133 15.64 11.15 -11.51
CA ILE A 133 16.50 10.21 -10.77
C ILE A 133 16.35 10.43 -9.26
N ALA A 134 16.25 11.67 -8.81
CA ALA A 134 15.96 11.99 -7.42
C ALA A 134 14.59 11.43 -6.99
N PHE A 135 13.55 11.52 -7.83
CA PHE A 135 12.25 10.93 -7.57
C PHE A 135 12.31 9.40 -7.46
N ARG A 136 13.04 8.71 -8.34
CA ARG A 136 13.28 7.25 -8.22
C ARG A 136 13.91 6.89 -6.88
N GLY A 137 14.94 7.63 -6.45
CA GLY A 137 15.57 7.44 -5.14
C GLY A 137 14.63 7.68 -3.96
N MET A 138 13.69 8.60 -4.10
CA MET A 138 12.64 8.81 -3.09
C MET A 138 11.65 7.64 -3.05
N LEU A 139 11.28 7.06 -4.20
CA LEU A 139 10.45 5.85 -4.25
C LEU A 139 11.15 4.65 -3.61
N ASP A 140 12.43 4.42 -3.89
CA ASP A 140 13.23 3.36 -3.24
C ASP A 140 13.25 3.53 -1.71
N SER A 141 13.43 4.76 -1.24
CA SER A 141 13.42 5.06 0.20
C SER A 141 12.03 4.87 0.81
N LEU A 142 10.97 5.19 0.05
CA LEU A 142 9.58 4.96 0.47
C LEU A 142 9.29 3.47 0.60
N GLU A 143 9.72 2.64 -0.35
CA GLU A 143 9.62 1.18 -0.27
C GLU A 143 10.30 0.64 0.99
N ALA A 144 11.53 1.08 1.28
CA ALA A 144 12.27 0.67 2.47
C ALA A 144 11.53 1.03 3.77
N LYS A 145 10.91 2.21 3.84
CA LYS A 145 10.11 2.64 5.00
C LYS A 145 8.83 1.80 5.16
N ILE A 146 8.14 1.49 4.07
CA ILE A 146 6.96 0.61 4.10
C ILE A 146 7.36 -0.76 4.65
N MET A 147 8.41 -1.39 4.10
CA MET A 147 8.89 -2.70 4.55
C MET A 147 9.31 -2.67 6.03
N SER A 148 9.97 -1.62 6.49
CA SER A 148 10.33 -1.46 7.91
C SER A 148 9.09 -1.44 8.81
N LEU A 149 8.03 -0.76 8.39
CA LEU A 149 6.79 -0.71 9.16
C LEU A 149 6.00 -2.04 9.09
N GLN A 150 6.08 -2.78 7.97
CA GLN A 150 5.51 -4.12 7.84
C GLN A 150 6.13 -5.10 8.84
N VAL A 151 7.46 -5.06 9.02
CA VAL A 151 8.14 -5.88 10.04
C VAL A 151 7.56 -5.58 11.42
N VAL A 152 7.48 -4.30 11.78
CA VAL A 152 6.93 -3.88 13.09
C VAL A 152 5.46 -4.31 13.23
N ALA A 153 4.64 -4.19 12.18
CA ALA A 153 3.24 -4.61 12.21
C ALA A 153 3.11 -6.13 12.37
N SER A 154 3.93 -6.89 11.65
CA SER A 154 3.97 -8.36 11.72
C SER A 154 4.40 -8.86 13.10
N GLU A 155 5.45 -8.30 13.70
CA GLU A 155 5.92 -8.62 15.05
C GLU A 155 4.84 -8.36 16.12
N ASN A 156 3.91 -7.44 15.86
CA ASN A 156 2.77 -7.13 16.74
C ASN A 156 1.49 -7.88 16.37
N GLY A 157 1.53 -8.83 15.44
CA GLY A 157 0.37 -9.62 15.01
C GLY A 157 -0.71 -8.81 14.27
N LEU A 158 -0.36 -7.66 13.70
CA LEU A 158 -1.29 -6.77 13.00
C LEU A 158 -1.41 -7.15 11.52
N HIS A 159 -1.87 -8.37 11.24
CA HIS A 159 -1.92 -8.94 9.88
C HIS A 159 -2.64 -8.04 8.88
N ARG A 160 -3.78 -7.45 9.26
CA ARG A 160 -4.53 -6.53 8.37
C ARG A 160 -3.73 -5.29 7.98
N LEU A 161 -2.92 -4.75 8.90
CA LEU A 161 -2.04 -3.63 8.60
C LEU A 161 -0.89 -4.08 7.70
N THR A 162 -0.35 -5.26 7.93
CA THR A 162 0.70 -5.84 7.08
C THR A 162 0.18 -6.02 5.64
N ASP A 163 -1.01 -6.59 5.47
CA ASP A 163 -1.65 -6.79 4.16
C ASP A 163 -1.93 -5.44 3.45
N ALA A 164 -2.43 -4.45 4.20
CA ALA A 164 -2.65 -3.11 3.65
C ALA A 164 -1.34 -2.43 3.20
N LEU A 165 -0.27 -2.59 3.97
CA LEU A 165 1.05 -2.09 3.61
C LEU A 165 1.65 -2.84 2.40
N ASP A 166 1.35 -4.13 2.21
CA ASP A 166 1.72 -4.88 1.00
C ASP A 166 1.07 -4.28 -0.25
N GLU A 167 -0.21 -3.93 -0.17
CA GLU A 167 -0.91 -3.29 -1.28
C GLU A 167 -0.33 -1.91 -1.60
N VAL A 168 -0.01 -1.12 -0.56
CA VAL A 168 0.67 0.18 -0.72
C VAL A 168 2.05 0.00 -1.35
N LEU A 169 2.83 -0.99 -0.92
CA LEU A 169 4.15 -1.30 -1.48
C LEU A 169 4.06 -1.70 -2.96
N ALA A 170 3.12 -2.58 -3.30
CA ALA A 170 2.87 -2.99 -4.68
C ALA A 170 2.47 -1.79 -5.55
N TYR A 171 1.70 -0.85 -5.00
CA TYR A 171 1.32 0.37 -5.69
C TYR A 171 2.51 1.31 -5.95
N VAL A 172 3.40 1.51 -4.97
CA VAL A 172 4.64 2.30 -5.13
C VAL A 172 5.52 1.70 -6.24
N ARG A 173 5.68 0.37 -6.23
CA ARG A 173 6.44 -0.36 -7.28
C ARG A 173 5.81 -0.20 -8.66
N ARG A 174 4.49 -0.15 -8.75
CA ARG A 174 3.78 0.12 -10.00
C ARG A 174 4.07 1.52 -10.52
N ILE A 175 4.12 2.54 -9.64
CA ILE A 175 4.50 3.91 -9.99
C ILE A 175 5.94 3.94 -10.52
N LEU A 176 6.88 3.33 -9.81
CA LEU A 176 8.28 3.24 -10.24
C LEU A 176 8.42 2.55 -11.61
N SER A 177 7.72 1.43 -11.79
CA SER A 177 7.71 0.71 -13.07
C SER A 177 7.14 1.55 -14.21
N ALA A 178 6.04 2.27 -13.99
CA ALA A 178 5.42 3.14 -14.98
C ALA A 178 6.35 4.29 -15.38
N GLU A 179 7.07 4.85 -14.42
CA GLU A 179 8.05 5.92 -14.66
C GLU A 179 9.27 5.41 -15.44
N VAL A 180 9.90 4.30 -14.98
CA VAL A 180 11.11 3.75 -15.61
C VAL A 180 10.85 3.25 -17.02
N LEU A 181 9.68 2.66 -17.26
CA LEU A 181 9.29 2.11 -18.56
C LEU A 181 8.59 3.13 -19.48
N ASP A 182 8.42 4.36 -19.01
CA ASP A 182 7.68 5.43 -19.70
C ASP A 182 6.28 4.97 -20.16
N LYS A 183 5.55 4.30 -19.27
CA LYS A 183 4.19 3.80 -19.51
C LYS A 183 3.18 4.56 -18.68
N GLU A 184 1.96 4.66 -19.17
CA GLU A 184 0.85 5.16 -18.37
C GLU A 184 0.64 4.28 -17.13
N LEU A 185 0.37 4.91 -15.98
CA LEU A 185 0.12 4.21 -14.72
C LEU A 185 -1.20 3.44 -14.74
N GLY A 186 -2.18 3.90 -15.52
CA GLY A 186 -3.53 3.36 -15.55
C GLY A 186 -4.37 3.80 -14.37
N GLU A 187 -5.49 3.11 -14.14
CA GLU A 187 -6.43 3.45 -13.08
C GLU A 187 -5.83 3.31 -11.69
N ILE A 188 -6.21 4.26 -10.81
CA ILE A 188 -5.78 4.30 -9.42
C ILE A 188 -6.78 3.49 -8.58
N HIS A 189 -6.32 2.33 -8.10
CA HIS A 189 -7.02 1.53 -7.11
C HIS A 189 -6.08 1.22 -5.96
N LEU A 190 -6.48 1.53 -4.74
CA LEU A 190 -5.70 1.29 -3.53
C LEU A 190 -6.63 1.04 -2.34
N LEU A 191 -6.41 -0.06 -1.63
CA LEU A 191 -7.19 -0.46 -0.45
C LEU A 191 -8.71 -0.49 -0.73
N GLY A 192 -9.08 -1.00 -1.92
CA GLY A 192 -10.47 -1.15 -2.32
C GLY A 192 -11.16 0.13 -2.80
N LEU A 193 -10.42 1.23 -2.97
CA LEU A 193 -10.96 2.53 -3.41
C LEU A 193 -10.32 2.98 -4.73
N ASP A 194 -11.11 3.65 -5.54
CA ASP A 194 -10.65 4.39 -6.71
C ASP A 194 -10.11 5.79 -6.32
N SER A 195 -9.61 6.55 -7.30
CA SER A 195 -9.07 7.91 -7.08
C SER A 195 -10.07 8.85 -6.41
N ALA A 196 -11.35 8.77 -6.78
CA ALA A 196 -12.41 9.61 -6.21
C ALA A 196 -12.71 9.22 -4.76
N GLY A 197 -12.81 7.92 -4.47
CA GLY A 197 -13.01 7.37 -3.13
C GLY A 197 -11.86 7.72 -2.19
N LEU A 198 -10.62 7.55 -2.62
CA LEU A 198 -9.42 7.92 -1.86
C LEU A 198 -9.44 9.41 -1.48
N ARG A 199 -9.78 10.27 -2.45
CA ARG A 199 -9.89 11.71 -2.19
C ARG A 199 -11.03 12.02 -1.22
N TYR A 200 -12.20 11.42 -1.43
CA TYR A 200 -13.37 11.65 -0.58
C TYR A 200 -13.09 11.26 0.87
N GLU A 201 -12.59 10.05 1.10
CA GLU A 201 -12.30 9.56 2.46
C GLU A 201 -11.25 10.42 3.18
N SER A 202 -10.21 10.86 2.48
CA SER A 202 -9.15 11.71 3.06
C SER A 202 -9.63 13.07 3.53
N HIS A 203 -10.72 13.59 2.95
CA HIS A 203 -11.30 14.88 3.33
C HIS A 203 -12.44 14.76 4.36
N HIS A 204 -13.00 13.55 4.56
CA HIS A 204 -14.17 13.31 5.39
C HIS A 204 -13.90 12.35 6.55
N ILE A 205 -12.66 12.32 7.07
CA ILE A 205 -12.21 11.39 8.12
C ILE A 205 -13.15 11.40 9.34
N LYS A 206 -13.54 12.58 9.82
CA LYS A 206 -14.43 12.72 10.97
C LYS A 206 -15.83 12.16 10.70
N GLU A 207 -16.34 12.33 9.49
CA GLU A 207 -17.67 11.86 9.11
C GLU A 207 -17.70 10.33 8.95
N ILE A 208 -16.64 9.79 8.37
CA ILE A 208 -16.56 8.35 8.01
C ILE A 208 -16.13 7.52 9.22
N TYR A 209 -15.14 7.98 9.97
CA TYR A 209 -14.51 7.19 11.05
C TYR A 209 -14.86 7.68 12.44
N GLY A 210 -15.57 8.81 12.58
CA GLY A 210 -15.90 9.39 13.88
C GLY A 210 -14.71 9.91 14.68
N ILE A 211 -13.52 9.95 14.07
CA ILE A 211 -12.27 10.33 14.73
C ILE A 211 -11.91 11.75 14.34
N PRO A 212 -11.62 12.67 15.30
CA PRO A 212 -11.07 13.97 14.97
C PRO A 212 -9.70 13.82 14.32
N HIS A 213 -9.27 14.85 13.58
CA HIS A 213 -7.94 14.84 12.95
C HIS A 213 -6.86 14.53 14.00
N PRO A 214 -6.12 13.43 13.90
CA PRO A 214 -5.19 13.03 14.95
C PRO A 214 -4.01 13.99 15.02
N MET A 215 -3.67 14.39 16.23
CA MET A 215 -2.41 15.07 16.52
C MET A 215 -1.42 14.01 17.02
N PRO A 216 -0.45 13.59 16.17
CA PRO A 216 0.47 12.51 16.55
C PRO A 216 1.30 12.88 17.78
N GLU A 217 1.33 11.97 18.77
CA GLU A 217 2.21 12.07 19.92
C GLU A 217 2.89 10.71 20.20
N TYR A 218 4.07 10.71 20.81
CA TYR A 218 4.88 9.51 21.02
C TYR A 218 4.17 8.40 21.81
N ARG A 219 3.19 8.78 22.68
CA ARG A 219 2.40 7.84 23.49
C ARG A 219 1.44 6.98 22.67
N MET A 220 1.15 7.38 21.43
CA MET A 220 0.34 6.57 20.51
C MET A 220 1.06 5.29 20.04
N GLY A 221 2.33 5.14 20.42
CA GLY A 221 3.10 3.94 20.18
C GLY A 221 3.75 3.88 18.79
N ARG A 222 4.63 2.89 18.66
CA ARG A 222 5.54 2.76 17.50
C ARG A 222 4.80 2.64 16.18
N ILE A 223 3.68 1.94 16.13
CA ILE A 223 2.89 1.73 14.90
C ILE A 223 2.31 3.06 14.41
N CYS A 224 1.61 3.79 15.29
CA CYS A 224 0.98 5.04 14.91
C CYS A 224 2.01 6.10 14.49
N ILE A 225 3.13 6.18 15.20
CA ILE A 225 4.21 7.10 14.85
C ILE A 225 4.88 6.67 13.52
N GLY A 226 5.07 5.37 13.27
CA GLY A 226 5.59 4.86 12.01
C GLY A 226 4.67 5.15 10.83
N LEU A 227 3.35 5.01 10.99
CA LEU A 227 2.36 5.41 9.98
C LEU A 227 2.43 6.92 9.69
N ASN A 228 2.55 7.75 10.73
CA ASN A 228 2.71 9.19 10.54
C ASN A 228 4.04 9.55 9.84
N GLU A 229 5.13 8.87 10.16
CA GLU A 229 6.41 9.02 9.46
C GLU A 229 6.26 8.64 7.97
N LEU A 230 5.62 7.50 7.69
CA LEU A 230 5.34 7.07 6.32
C LEU A 230 4.52 8.12 5.57
N ARG A 231 3.48 8.66 6.18
CA ARG A 231 2.63 9.71 5.61
C ARG A 231 3.45 10.96 5.22
N THR A 232 4.32 11.43 6.12
CA THR A 232 5.16 12.62 5.81
C THR A 232 6.13 12.32 4.68
N PHE A 233 6.68 11.12 4.63
CA PHE A 233 7.60 10.72 3.57
C PHE A 233 6.93 10.56 2.21
N VAL A 234 5.69 10.04 2.15
CA VAL A 234 4.87 10.03 0.93
C VAL A 234 4.68 11.45 0.40
N ARG A 235 4.45 12.44 1.28
CA ARG A 235 4.32 13.84 0.88
C ARG A 235 5.63 14.42 0.32
N GLU A 236 6.77 14.08 0.90
CA GLU A 236 8.08 14.49 0.36
C GLU A 236 8.32 13.86 -1.02
N THR A 237 7.93 12.60 -1.20
CA THR A 237 8.02 11.89 -2.48
C THR A 237 7.08 12.49 -3.54
N GLU A 238 5.86 12.92 -3.14
CA GLU A 238 4.94 13.66 -4.04
C GLU A 238 5.57 14.97 -4.53
N LEU A 239 6.21 15.73 -3.64
CA LEU A 239 6.89 16.95 -4.03
C LEU A 239 8.06 16.68 -4.98
N ALA A 240 8.78 15.57 -4.80
CA ALA A 240 9.82 15.13 -5.73
C ALA A 240 9.23 14.76 -7.10
N ALA A 241 8.09 14.07 -7.15
CA ALA A 241 7.36 13.79 -8.39
C ALA A 241 6.93 15.09 -9.11
N ALA A 242 6.33 16.02 -8.36
CA ALA A 242 5.92 17.31 -8.91
C ALA A 242 7.10 18.06 -9.56
N ARG A 243 8.26 18.07 -8.91
CA ARG A 243 9.49 18.69 -9.47
C ARG A 243 10.03 17.92 -10.67
N ALA A 244 9.96 16.59 -10.64
CA ALA A 244 10.48 15.73 -11.71
C ALA A 244 9.70 15.89 -13.02
N PHE A 245 8.41 16.17 -12.93
CA PHE A 245 7.50 16.21 -14.08
C PHE A 245 6.95 17.60 -14.39
N GLN A 246 7.40 18.64 -13.68
CA GLN A 246 7.05 20.03 -14.01
C GLN A 246 7.78 20.48 -15.29
N SER A 247 7.02 21.07 -16.21
CA SER A 247 7.53 21.68 -17.44
C SER A 247 6.84 23.03 -17.66
N GLY A 248 7.49 24.11 -17.21
CA GLY A 248 6.84 25.41 -17.13
C GLY A 248 5.59 25.36 -16.23
N ASP A 249 4.44 25.74 -16.78
CA ASP A 249 3.14 25.69 -16.09
C ASP A 249 2.40 24.37 -16.26
N THR A 250 3.01 23.37 -16.91
CA THR A 250 2.39 22.07 -17.20
C THR A 250 3.07 20.93 -16.45
N CYS A 251 2.40 19.78 -16.39
CA CYS A 251 2.94 18.54 -15.84
C CYS A 251 3.01 17.48 -16.94
N THR A 252 4.18 16.88 -17.14
CA THR A 252 4.41 15.86 -18.17
C THR A 252 3.86 14.48 -17.77
N ARG A 253 3.72 14.17 -16.46
CA ARG A 253 3.17 12.92 -15.92
C ARG A 253 2.15 13.21 -14.82
N PRO A 254 0.99 13.78 -15.19
CA PRO A 254 -0.08 14.07 -14.22
C PRO A 254 -0.64 12.80 -13.55
N ASP A 255 -0.60 11.66 -14.24
CA ASP A 255 -0.97 10.35 -13.71
C ASP A 255 -0.13 9.96 -12.48
N ILE A 256 1.18 10.11 -12.54
CA ILE A 256 2.09 9.81 -11.42
C ILE A 256 1.89 10.80 -10.26
N VAL A 257 1.79 12.09 -10.56
CA VAL A 257 1.60 13.12 -9.53
C VAL A 257 0.26 12.92 -8.82
N GLU A 258 -0.81 12.61 -9.56
CA GLU A 258 -2.11 12.28 -8.97
C GLU A 258 -2.02 11.05 -8.09
N ALA A 259 -1.37 9.98 -8.56
CA ALA A 259 -1.19 8.74 -7.82
C ALA A 259 -0.49 8.97 -6.47
N MET A 260 0.59 9.76 -6.46
CA MET A 260 1.29 10.12 -5.21
C MET A 260 0.40 10.92 -4.27
N ASN A 261 -0.38 11.87 -4.79
CA ASN A 261 -1.32 12.66 -4.00
C ASN A 261 -2.42 11.81 -3.35
N ARG A 262 -2.92 10.76 -4.05
CA ARG A 262 -3.93 9.85 -3.48
C ARG A 262 -3.39 9.00 -2.34
N GLN A 263 -2.10 8.62 -2.37
CA GLN A 263 -1.46 7.89 -1.27
C GLN A 263 -1.41 8.69 0.04
N ILE A 264 -1.15 10.00 -0.03
CA ILE A 264 -1.11 10.87 1.16
C ILE A 264 -2.46 10.82 1.90
N GLY A 265 -3.56 10.90 1.17
CA GLY A 265 -4.90 10.87 1.73
C GLY A 265 -5.14 9.60 2.58
N ARG A 266 -4.66 8.45 2.12
CA ARG A 266 -4.90 7.16 2.80
C ARG A 266 -4.04 6.94 4.04
N ALA A 267 -2.86 7.52 4.09
CA ALA A 267 -2.00 7.44 5.27
C ALA A 267 -2.53 8.23 6.50
N HIS A 268 -3.63 8.96 6.36
CA HIS A 268 -4.33 9.65 7.45
C HIS A 268 -5.39 8.76 8.13
N VAL A 269 -5.76 7.66 7.54
CA VAL A 269 -6.81 6.73 7.96
C VAL A 269 -6.21 5.39 8.35
#